data_33b80c3a4b1bd271ce5b8b7a351dfc2f
#
_entry.id   33b80c3a4b1bd271ce5b8b7a351dfc2f
#
_cell.length_a   1.000
_cell.length_b   1.000
_cell.length_c   1.000
_cell.angle_alpha   90.00
_cell.angle_beta   90.00
_cell.angle_gamma   90.00
#
_symmetry.space_group_name_H-M   'P 1'
#
loop_
_entity.id
_entity.type
_entity.pdbx_description
1 polymer ?
#
loop_
_entity_poly.entity_id
_entity_poly.type
_entity_poly.pdbx_seq_one_letter_code
_entity_poly.pdbx_strand_id
1 'polypeptide(L)'
;MKDRLRDRLARDFYEMLKIQDRPYLSWIAVKGEPPYTQEYLLTIRLRSYALSAARGRYTVGGIHGCTVKVTLWDSYPNIAPNIRMLSIPPVFHPNWYSKGTYCPPEPWSPESSLKDYVIRMLGTIKYDASLIESNAPANYKALEWYEKNRGNGAWFPSDDTELTENSEEETAAAERAALSPGEVIDSWGVR
;
A
#
# COMPACT_ATOMS: atom_id res chain seq x y z
N MET A 1 -20.50 -6.46 19.57
CA MET A 1 -19.29 -5.72 19.15
C MET A 1 -18.39 -6.57 18.23
N LYS A 2 -18.15 -7.86 18.55
CA LYS A 2 -17.34 -8.77 17.69
C LYS A 2 -17.96 -8.97 16.30
N ASP A 3 -19.27 -9.07 16.17
CA ASP A 3 -19.94 -9.29 14.89
C ASP A 3 -19.76 -8.13 13.91
N ARG A 4 -19.88 -6.88 14.39
CA ARG A 4 -19.67 -5.69 13.55
C ARG A 4 -18.24 -5.60 12.99
N LEU A 5 -17.24 -5.99 13.78
CA LEU A 5 -15.87 -6.03 13.29
C LEU A 5 -15.71 -7.13 12.22
N ARG A 6 -16.30 -8.32 12.44
CA ARG A 6 -16.26 -9.42 11.47
C ARG A 6 -16.92 -9.03 10.14
N ASP A 7 -18.11 -8.42 10.20
CA ASP A 7 -18.82 -7.95 9.00
C ASP A 7 -17.98 -6.90 8.25
N ARG A 8 -17.31 -6.03 9.00
CA ARG A 8 -16.43 -5.03 8.41
C ARG A 8 -15.20 -5.65 7.76
N LEU A 9 -14.52 -6.58 8.44
CA LEU A 9 -13.35 -7.27 7.88
C LEU A 9 -13.72 -8.05 6.62
N ALA A 10 -14.87 -8.75 6.62
CA ALA A 10 -15.34 -9.48 5.46
C ALA A 10 -15.62 -8.54 4.27
N ARG A 11 -16.33 -7.43 4.50
CA ARG A 11 -16.58 -6.44 3.45
C ARG A 11 -15.28 -5.90 2.84
N ASP A 12 -14.33 -5.50 3.70
CA ASP A 12 -13.08 -4.94 3.22
C ASP A 12 -12.20 -6.00 2.52
N PHE A 13 -12.27 -7.26 2.94
CA PHE A 13 -11.61 -8.37 2.24
C PHE A 13 -12.12 -8.50 0.80
N TYR A 14 -13.46 -8.52 0.60
CA TYR A 14 -14.05 -8.60 -0.74
C TYR A 14 -13.72 -7.37 -1.59
N GLU A 15 -13.69 -6.18 -0.99
CA GLU A 15 -13.22 -4.98 -1.69
C GLU A 15 -11.73 -5.09 -2.08
N MET A 16 -10.89 -5.65 -1.24
CA MET A 16 -9.47 -5.85 -1.56
C MET A 16 -9.25 -6.86 -2.70
N LEU A 17 -10.14 -7.84 -2.90
CA LEU A 17 -10.07 -8.77 -4.03
C LEU A 17 -10.20 -8.04 -5.39
N LYS A 18 -10.88 -6.90 -5.44
CA LYS A 18 -11.00 -6.08 -6.66
C LYS A 18 -9.66 -5.51 -7.15
N ILE A 19 -8.65 -5.49 -6.30
CA ILE A 19 -7.31 -5.02 -6.63
C ILE A 19 -6.23 -6.09 -6.44
N GLN A 20 -6.63 -7.35 -6.26
CA GLN A 20 -5.69 -8.46 -6.15
C GLN A 20 -5.12 -8.83 -7.53
N ASP A 21 -3.82 -9.22 -7.54
CA ASP A 21 -3.13 -9.75 -8.73
C ASP A 21 -3.13 -8.82 -9.96
N ARG A 22 -3.17 -7.49 -9.70
CA ARG A 22 -2.94 -6.50 -10.75
C ARG A 22 -1.45 -6.42 -11.12
N PRO A 23 -1.09 -5.97 -12.33
CA PRO A 23 0.30 -5.82 -12.73
C PRO A 23 1.15 -5.03 -11.72
N TYR A 24 0.55 -4.04 -11.08
CA TYR A 24 1.19 -3.15 -10.11
C TYR A 24 1.11 -3.62 -8.66
N LEU A 25 0.23 -4.61 -8.34
CA LEU A 25 -0.05 -5.03 -6.97
C LEU A 25 -0.41 -6.52 -6.90
N SER A 26 0.18 -7.22 -5.94
CA SER A 26 -0.35 -8.47 -5.41
C SER A 26 -0.34 -8.43 -3.89
N TRP A 27 -1.22 -9.19 -3.25
CA TRP A 27 -1.25 -9.26 -1.80
C TRP A 27 -1.65 -10.65 -1.29
N ILE A 28 -1.25 -10.95 -0.07
CA ILE A 28 -1.64 -12.14 0.68
C ILE A 28 -2.16 -11.77 2.07
N ALA A 29 -3.09 -12.57 2.59
CA ALA A 29 -3.52 -12.52 3.98
C ALA A 29 -2.44 -13.19 4.86
N VAL A 30 -1.97 -12.49 5.91
CA VAL A 30 -0.93 -13.02 6.81
C VAL A 30 -1.42 -13.21 8.23
N LYS A 31 -2.56 -12.64 8.59
CA LYS A 31 -3.23 -12.85 9.88
C LYS A 31 -4.74 -12.77 9.71
N GLY A 32 -5.44 -13.70 10.37
CA GLY A 32 -6.88 -13.92 10.22
C GLY A 32 -7.18 -14.77 8.99
N GLU A 33 -8.18 -15.64 9.10
CA GLU A 33 -8.64 -16.46 7.99
C GLU A 33 -9.59 -15.67 7.09
N PRO A 34 -9.45 -15.76 5.75
CA PRO A 34 -10.41 -15.16 4.83
C PRO A 34 -11.86 -15.59 5.16
N PRO A 35 -12.84 -14.67 5.09
CA PRO A 35 -12.71 -13.27 4.74
C PRO A 35 -12.37 -12.32 5.93
N TYR A 36 -11.99 -12.81 7.09
CA TYR A 36 -11.77 -12.03 8.33
C TYR A 36 -10.31 -11.64 8.51
N THR A 37 -9.65 -11.26 7.44
CA THR A 37 -8.24 -10.89 7.41
C THR A 37 -7.97 -9.60 8.18
N GLN A 38 -7.00 -9.64 9.10
CA GLN A 38 -6.54 -8.51 9.91
C GLN A 38 -5.18 -7.96 9.47
N GLU A 39 -4.36 -8.75 8.78
CA GLU A 39 -3.10 -8.27 8.23
C GLU A 39 -2.94 -8.73 6.80
N TYR A 40 -2.49 -7.78 5.96
CA TYR A 40 -2.19 -8.01 4.55
C TYR A 40 -0.72 -7.70 4.30
N LEU A 41 -0.06 -8.52 3.50
CA LEU A 41 1.25 -8.23 2.95
C LEU A 41 1.10 -7.93 1.47
N LEU A 42 1.45 -6.70 1.08
CA LEU A 42 1.32 -6.18 -0.28
C LEU A 42 2.69 -6.19 -0.95
N THR A 43 2.79 -6.78 -2.13
CA THR A 43 3.93 -6.63 -3.03
C THR A 43 3.55 -5.64 -4.13
N ILE A 44 4.21 -4.50 -4.14
CA ILE A 44 3.94 -3.37 -5.03
C ILE A 44 5.02 -3.31 -6.10
N ARG A 45 4.65 -3.12 -7.36
CA ARG A 45 5.52 -3.08 -8.54
C ARG A 45 5.41 -1.74 -9.27
N LEU A 46 5.53 -0.66 -8.51
CA LEU A 46 5.53 0.72 -9.01
C LEU A 46 6.92 1.32 -8.87
N ARG A 47 7.28 2.19 -9.80
CA ARG A 47 8.49 3.01 -9.69
C ARG A 47 8.28 4.11 -8.64
N SER A 48 9.32 4.39 -7.89
CA SER A 48 9.33 5.44 -6.88
C SER A 48 10.77 5.89 -6.62
N TYR A 49 10.99 6.64 -5.55
CA TYR A 49 12.30 7.09 -5.12
C TYR A 49 12.59 6.66 -3.68
N ALA A 50 13.86 6.40 -3.41
CA ALA A 50 14.35 6.12 -2.06
C ALA A 50 15.60 6.94 -1.75
N LEU A 51 15.78 7.27 -0.47
CA LEU A 51 16.98 7.94 0.02
C LEU A 51 18.00 6.88 0.46
N SER A 52 19.12 6.81 -0.23
CA SER A 52 20.24 5.96 0.15
C SER A 52 21.36 6.80 0.77
N ALA A 53 22.07 6.20 1.71
CA ALA A 53 23.25 6.78 2.34
C ALA A 53 24.47 5.93 1.99
N ALA A 54 25.45 6.52 1.31
CA ALA A 54 26.70 5.86 1.00
C ALA A 54 27.88 6.82 1.24
N ARG A 55 28.89 6.37 1.97
CA ARG A 55 30.12 7.15 2.24
C ARG A 55 29.87 8.57 2.76
N GLY A 56 28.89 8.72 3.66
CA GLY A 56 28.52 10.01 4.25
C GLY A 56 27.74 10.95 3.33
N ARG A 57 27.32 10.49 2.17
CA ARG A 57 26.48 11.27 1.24
C ARG A 57 25.08 10.65 1.15
N TYR A 58 24.07 11.50 1.07
CA TYR A 58 22.69 11.11 0.82
C TYR A 58 22.36 11.32 -0.65
N THR A 59 21.82 10.30 -1.31
CA THR A 59 21.41 10.38 -2.71
C THR A 59 20.01 9.82 -2.85
N VAL A 60 19.13 10.57 -3.50
CA VAL A 60 17.81 10.07 -3.92
C VAL A 60 17.98 9.36 -5.25
N GLY A 61 17.56 8.11 -5.28
CA GLY A 61 17.61 7.26 -6.48
C GLY A 61 16.28 6.58 -6.74
N GLY A 62 16.04 6.24 -8.00
CA GLY A 62 14.86 5.47 -8.41
C GLY A 62 14.89 4.06 -7.81
N ILE A 63 13.73 3.59 -7.38
CA ILE A 63 13.48 2.20 -6.99
C ILE A 63 12.32 1.64 -7.79
N HIS A 64 12.29 0.32 -7.95
CA HIS A 64 11.21 -0.38 -8.62
C HIS A 64 10.64 -1.45 -7.67
N GLY A 65 9.46 -1.15 -7.14
CA GLY A 65 8.75 -2.03 -6.22
C GLY A 65 9.15 -1.90 -4.75
N CYS A 66 8.20 -2.27 -3.92
CA CYS A 66 8.36 -2.32 -2.47
C CYS A 66 7.35 -3.28 -1.84
N THR A 67 7.60 -3.65 -0.59
CA THR A 67 6.69 -4.47 0.20
C THR A 67 6.11 -3.65 1.34
N VAL A 68 4.80 -3.74 1.52
CA VAL A 68 4.05 -3.00 2.53
C VAL A 68 3.19 -3.94 3.35
N LYS A 69 3.17 -3.76 4.67
CA LYS A 69 2.23 -4.43 5.57
C LYS A 69 1.10 -3.49 5.95
N VAL A 70 -0.13 -3.98 5.84
CA VAL A 70 -1.35 -3.32 6.33
C VAL A 70 -1.85 -4.10 7.54
N THR A 71 -2.06 -3.44 8.67
CA THR A 71 -2.57 -4.04 9.90
C THR A 71 -3.87 -3.35 10.33
N LEU A 72 -4.91 -4.14 10.52
CA LEU A 72 -6.21 -3.72 11.03
C LEU A 72 -6.28 -4.12 12.52
N TRP A 73 -6.29 -3.11 13.39
CA TRP A 73 -6.35 -3.32 14.84
C TRP A 73 -7.74 -3.74 15.30
N ASP A 74 -7.87 -4.24 16.51
CA ASP A 74 -9.17 -4.65 17.10
C ASP A 74 -10.18 -3.49 17.19
N SER A 75 -9.67 -2.25 17.21
CA SER A 75 -10.48 -1.01 17.18
C SER A 75 -10.84 -0.52 15.78
N TYR A 76 -10.42 -1.24 14.74
CA TYR A 76 -10.82 -0.97 13.36
C TYR A 76 -12.35 -1.15 13.20
N PRO A 77 -13.07 -0.30 12.46
CA PRO A 77 -12.61 0.81 11.61
C PRO A 77 -12.50 2.16 12.33
N ASN A 78 -12.74 2.25 13.65
CA ASN A 78 -12.67 3.52 14.37
C ASN A 78 -11.23 4.09 14.42
N ILE A 79 -10.23 3.22 14.30
CA ILE A 79 -8.83 3.59 14.12
C ILE A 79 -8.40 3.21 12.70
N ALA A 80 -7.66 4.11 12.05
CA ALA A 80 -7.13 3.91 10.71
C ALA A 80 -6.30 2.61 10.59
N PRO A 81 -6.28 1.97 9.40
CA PRO A 81 -5.32 0.93 9.11
C PRO A 81 -3.88 1.44 9.33
N ASN A 82 -3.05 0.65 10.00
CA ASN A 82 -1.64 0.95 10.09
C ASN A 82 -0.92 0.40 8.86
N ILE A 83 -0.35 1.29 8.06
CA ILE A 83 0.39 0.92 6.86
C ILE A 83 1.88 1.17 7.10
N ARG A 84 2.69 0.13 6.92
CA ARG A 84 4.13 0.19 7.12
C ARG A 84 4.87 -0.47 5.97
N MET A 85 5.79 0.24 5.37
CA MET A 85 6.74 -0.29 4.40
C MET A 85 7.78 -1.18 5.08
N LEU A 86 8.01 -2.35 4.53
CA LEU A 86 8.99 -3.32 5.02
C LEU A 86 10.29 -3.28 4.21
N SER A 87 10.24 -2.78 2.96
CA SER A 87 11.43 -2.59 2.13
C SER A 87 12.39 -1.56 2.73
N ILE A 88 13.69 -1.80 2.61
CA ILE A 88 14.76 -0.92 3.11
C ILE A 88 15.69 -0.59 1.93
N PRO A 89 15.91 0.68 1.63
CA PRO A 89 15.32 1.88 2.23
C PRO A 89 13.83 2.02 1.88
N PRO A 90 13.04 2.68 2.75
CA PRO A 90 11.65 2.98 2.43
C PRO A 90 11.54 4.06 1.34
N VAL A 91 10.34 4.19 0.76
CA VAL A 91 10.03 5.26 -0.19
C VAL A 91 10.33 6.63 0.42
N PHE A 92 11.06 7.46 -0.32
CA PHE A 92 11.37 8.83 0.06
C PHE A 92 10.30 9.78 -0.46
N HIS A 93 9.25 9.99 0.34
CA HIS A 93 8.05 10.72 -0.08
C HIS A 93 7.50 11.59 1.07
N PRO A 94 6.89 12.76 0.79
CA PRO A 94 6.32 13.64 1.83
C PRO A 94 5.32 12.95 2.77
N ASN A 95 4.52 12.01 2.27
CA ASN A 95 3.52 11.26 3.02
C ASN A 95 4.04 10.00 3.73
N TRP A 96 5.35 9.79 3.75
CA TRP A 96 5.96 8.61 4.37
C TRP A 96 7.02 9.02 5.38
N TYR A 97 6.83 8.64 6.64
CA TYR A 97 7.89 8.81 7.64
C TYR A 97 9.16 8.06 7.22
N SER A 98 10.31 8.56 7.62
CA SER A 98 11.61 7.96 7.30
C SER A 98 11.78 6.51 7.78
N LYS A 99 10.94 6.06 8.73
CA LYS A 99 10.87 4.69 9.23
C LYS A 99 9.86 3.82 8.47
N GLY A 100 9.27 4.32 7.39
CA GLY A 100 8.36 3.56 6.52
C GLY A 100 6.89 3.52 6.97
N THR A 101 6.47 4.36 7.92
CA THR A 101 5.04 4.49 8.26
C THR A 101 4.36 5.46 7.30
N TYR A 102 3.20 5.09 6.79
CA TYR A 102 2.38 5.92 5.92
C TYR A 102 1.62 6.98 6.73
N CYS A 103 1.57 8.19 6.22
CA CYS A 103 0.77 9.29 6.70
C CYS A 103 -0.14 9.74 5.54
N PRO A 104 -1.45 9.45 5.57
CA PRO A 104 -2.34 9.81 4.49
C PRO A 104 -2.51 11.34 4.38
N PRO A 105 -2.75 11.86 3.16
CA PRO A 105 -3.03 13.29 2.98
C PRO A 105 -4.40 13.70 3.53
N GLU A 106 -5.31 12.75 3.64
CA GLU A 106 -6.63 12.95 4.22
C GLU A 106 -6.83 12.02 5.42
N PRO A 107 -7.53 12.50 6.48
CA PRO A 107 -7.81 11.66 7.65
C PRO A 107 -8.68 10.45 7.28
N TRP A 108 -8.45 9.36 7.98
CA TRP A 108 -9.29 8.16 7.88
C TRP A 108 -10.68 8.44 8.41
N SER A 109 -11.70 7.95 7.71
CA SER A 109 -13.07 7.84 8.21
C SER A 109 -13.45 6.37 8.39
N PRO A 110 -14.20 5.99 9.43
CA PRO A 110 -14.73 4.64 9.61
C PRO A 110 -15.59 4.13 8.43
N GLU A 111 -16.17 5.03 7.65
CA GLU A 111 -16.95 4.73 6.44
C GLU A 111 -16.08 4.46 5.22
N SER A 112 -14.80 4.89 5.25
CA SER A 112 -13.88 4.69 4.13
C SER A 112 -13.64 3.21 3.84
N SER A 113 -13.50 2.85 2.56
CA SER A 113 -13.12 1.50 2.15
C SER A 113 -11.62 1.28 2.38
N LEU A 114 -11.25 0.07 2.82
CA LEU A 114 -9.84 -0.33 2.91
C LEU A 114 -9.17 -0.29 1.53
N LYS A 115 -9.87 -0.77 0.50
CA LYS A 115 -9.40 -0.74 -0.89
C LYS A 115 -9.03 0.69 -1.32
N ASP A 116 -9.93 1.65 -1.12
CA ASP A 116 -9.71 3.03 -1.54
C ASP A 116 -8.54 3.67 -0.77
N TYR A 117 -8.40 3.31 0.51
CA TYR A 117 -7.27 3.73 1.32
C TYR A 117 -5.93 3.18 0.80
N VAL A 118 -5.92 1.92 0.35
CA VAL A 118 -4.75 1.28 -0.28
C VAL A 118 -4.46 1.90 -1.65
N ILE A 119 -5.47 2.12 -2.50
CA ILE A 119 -5.29 2.79 -3.82
C ILE A 119 -4.68 4.18 -3.62
N ARG A 120 -5.17 4.95 -2.66
CA ARG A 120 -4.59 6.27 -2.34
C ARG A 120 -3.14 6.16 -1.88
N MET A 121 -2.82 5.18 -1.05
CA MET A 121 -1.44 4.89 -0.65
C MET A 121 -0.55 4.56 -1.86
N LEU A 122 -1.03 3.75 -2.82
CA LEU A 122 -0.31 3.46 -4.06
C LEU A 122 -0.08 4.72 -4.90
N GLY A 123 -1.05 5.62 -4.97
CA GLY A 123 -0.92 6.93 -5.61
C GLY A 123 0.22 7.76 -5.00
N THR A 124 0.40 7.74 -3.67
CA THR A 124 1.55 8.41 -3.06
C THR A 124 2.87 7.76 -3.45
N ILE A 125 2.94 6.43 -3.56
CA ILE A 125 4.17 5.75 -3.99
C ILE A 125 4.62 6.21 -5.37
N LYS A 126 3.68 6.40 -6.30
CA LYS A 126 3.99 6.89 -7.66
C LYS A 126 4.11 8.42 -7.77
N TYR A 127 4.04 9.14 -6.67
CA TYR A 127 4.12 10.61 -6.64
C TYR A 127 2.99 11.31 -7.43
N ASP A 128 1.75 10.83 -7.26
CA ASP A 128 0.59 11.56 -7.75
C ASP A 128 0.53 12.94 -7.08
N ALA A 129 0.58 13.99 -7.89
CA ALA A 129 0.66 15.36 -7.41
C ALA A 129 -0.54 15.78 -6.54
N SER A 130 -1.72 15.19 -6.78
CA SER A 130 -2.94 15.45 -6.01
C SER A 130 -2.88 14.90 -4.58
N LEU A 131 -1.95 13.98 -4.31
CA LEU A 131 -1.81 13.29 -3.02
C LEU A 131 -0.59 13.75 -2.21
N ILE A 132 0.12 14.78 -2.66
CA ILE A 132 1.28 15.31 -1.93
C ILE A 132 0.83 16.18 -0.76
N GLU A 133 1.15 15.73 0.48
CA GLU A 133 0.94 16.55 1.67
C GLU A 133 2.05 17.63 1.79
N SER A 134 1.68 18.87 1.58
CA SER A 134 2.60 20.02 1.58
C SER A 134 2.54 20.84 2.87
N ASN A 135 1.43 20.79 3.61
CA ASN A 135 1.23 21.63 4.80
C ASN A 135 1.82 20.99 6.07
N ALA A 136 1.62 19.67 6.23
CA ALA A 136 2.09 18.91 7.40
C ALA A 136 2.76 17.59 6.97
N PRO A 137 3.84 17.64 6.16
CA PRO A 137 4.44 16.43 5.61
C PRO A 137 5.06 15.55 6.70
N ALA A 138 4.92 14.25 6.58
CA ALA A 138 5.60 13.28 7.43
C ALA A 138 7.13 13.30 7.22
N ASN A 139 7.58 13.81 6.06
CA ASN A 139 8.99 13.88 5.68
C ASN A 139 9.30 15.20 4.96
N TYR A 140 9.73 16.21 5.72
CA TYR A 140 10.08 17.54 5.20
C TYR A 140 11.20 17.50 4.16
N LYS A 141 12.20 16.62 4.33
CA LYS A 141 13.31 16.50 3.36
C LYS A 141 12.83 15.96 2.02
N ALA A 142 11.86 15.06 2.05
CA ALA A 142 11.24 14.55 0.83
C ALA A 142 10.38 15.62 0.15
N LEU A 143 9.67 16.46 0.90
CA LEU A 143 8.92 17.59 0.35
C LEU A 143 9.86 18.60 -0.31
N GLU A 144 10.91 19.02 0.38
CA GLU A 144 11.91 19.95 -0.17
C GLU A 144 12.52 19.43 -1.48
N TRP A 145 12.87 18.15 -1.50
CA TRP A 145 13.38 17.49 -2.69
C TRP A 145 12.34 17.45 -3.82
N TYR A 146 11.09 17.10 -3.52
CA TYR A 146 9.99 17.09 -4.48
C TYR A 146 9.78 18.49 -5.08
N GLU A 147 9.62 19.53 -4.24
CA GLU A 147 9.40 20.91 -4.67
C GLU A 147 10.51 21.42 -5.60
N LYS A 148 11.75 21.06 -5.31
CA LYS A 148 12.91 21.43 -6.15
C LYS A 148 12.88 20.75 -7.53
N ASN A 149 12.28 19.57 -7.64
CA ASN A 149 12.36 18.74 -8.84
C ASN A 149 11.02 18.61 -9.60
N ARG A 150 9.88 19.01 -9.03
CA ARG A 150 8.54 18.84 -9.63
C ARG A 150 8.34 19.51 -10.98
N GLY A 151 9.14 20.52 -11.32
CA GLY A 151 9.13 21.15 -12.64
C GLY A 151 9.75 20.31 -13.75
N ASN A 152 10.41 19.21 -13.41
CA ASN A 152 10.98 18.28 -14.38
C ASN A 152 10.01 17.12 -14.63
N GLY A 153 9.22 17.21 -15.69
CA GLY A 153 8.19 16.24 -16.05
C GLY A 153 8.70 14.82 -16.34
N ALA A 154 10.03 14.61 -16.41
CA ALA A 154 10.60 13.27 -16.52
C ALA A 154 10.67 12.54 -15.16
N TRP A 155 10.45 13.23 -14.05
CA TRP A 155 10.57 12.66 -12.71
C TRP A 155 9.21 12.37 -12.06
N PHE A 156 8.18 13.15 -12.37
CA PHE A 156 6.88 13.07 -11.70
C PHE A 156 5.71 13.13 -12.69
N PRO A 157 4.72 12.21 -12.52
CA PRO A 157 4.73 11.11 -11.58
C PRO A 157 5.88 10.13 -11.83
N SER A 158 6.37 9.45 -10.79
CA SER A 158 7.47 8.49 -10.94
C SER A 158 7.08 7.22 -11.69
N ASP A 159 5.78 6.96 -11.77
CA ASP A 159 5.16 5.84 -12.48
C ASP A 159 3.84 6.30 -13.11
N ASP A 160 3.62 5.95 -14.36
CA ASP A 160 2.43 6.28 -15.14
C ASP A 160 1.38 5.15 -15.18
N THR A 161 1.63 4.04 -14.46
CA THR A 161 0.68 2.94 -14.36
C THR A 161 -0.67 3.41 -13.84
N GLU A 162 -1.73 3.11 -14.58
CA GLU A 162 -3.09 3.35 -14.14
C GLU A 162 -3.50 2.34 -13.06
N LEU A 163 -4.06 2.84 -11.95
CA LEU A 163 -4.50 2.01 -10.84
C LEU A 163 -5.95 1.57 -11.05
N THR A 164 -6.12 0.53 -11.87
CA THR A 164 -7.43 -0.03 -12.23
C THR A 164 -7.83 -1.19 -11.33
N GLU A 165 -9.13 -1.41 -11.19
CA GLU A 165 -9.69 -2.58 -10.49
C GLU A 165 -9.81 -3.79 -11.43
N ASN A 166 -10.00 -4.96 -10.85
CA ASN A 166 -10.37 -6.18 -11.56
C ASN A 166 -11.77 -6.04 -12.15
N SER A 167 -12.03 -6.72 -13.25
CA SER A 167 -13.40 -6.94 -13.76
C SER A 167 -14.21 -7.75 -12.75
N GLU A 168 -15.52 -7.79 -12.92
CA GLU A 168 -16.40 -8.63 -12.09
C GLU A 168 -16.02 -10.11 -12.17
N GLU A 169 -15.65 -10.59 -13.36
CA GLU A 169 -15.25 -11.98 -13.60
C GLU A 169 -13.92 -12.32 -12.91
N GLU A 170 -12.91 -11.44 -13.01
CA GLU A 170 -11.62 -11.58 -12.32
C GLU A 170 -11.81 -11.57 -10.79
N THR A 171 -12.65 -10.67 -10.29
CA THR A 171 -12.97 -10.58 -8.85
C THR A 171 -13.66 -11.86 -8.36
N ALA A 172 -14.65 -12.37 -9.08
CA ALA A 172 -15.33 -13.62 -8.74
C ALA A 172 -14.40 -14.84 -8.81
N ALA A 173 -13.42 -14.85 -9.70
CA ALA A 173 -12.38 -15.87 -9.73
C ALA A 173 -11.47 -15.80 -8.48
N ALA A 174 -11.05 -14.60 -8.09
CA ALA A 174 -10.26 -14.38 -6.89
C ALA A 174 -11.01 -14.78 -5.61
N GLU A 175 -12.31 -14.49 -5.53
CA GLU A 175 -13.17 -14.93 -4.42
C GLU A 175 -13.21 -16.46 -4.30
N ARG A 176 -13.43 -17.17 -5.40
CA ARG A 176 -13.43 -18.64 -5.40
C ARG A 176 -12.10 -19.20 -4.94
N ALA A 177 -10.98 -18.63 -5.40
CA ALA A 177 -9.64 -19.07 -5.01
C ALA A 177 -9.35 -18.82 -3.53
N ALA A 178 -9.74 -17.65 -3.02
CA ALA A 178 -9.47 -17.22 -1.64
C ALA A 178 -10.29 -18.02 -0.60
N LEU A 179 -11.48 -18.50 -0.96
CA LEU A 179 -12.40 -19.21 -0.07
C LEU A 179 -12.37 -20.74 -0.27
N SER A 180 -11.71 -21.25 -1.30
CA SER A 180 -11.49 -22.67 -1.46
C SER A 180 -10.53 -23.16 -0.37
N PRO A 181 -10.80 -24.30 0.33
CA PRO A 181 -9.82 -24.90 1.22
C PRO A 181 -8.64 -25.35 0.35
N GLY A 182 -7.61 -24.48 0.29
CA GLY A 182 -6.51 -24.65 -0.62
C GLY A 182 -5.60 -25.80 -0.22
N GLU A 183 -5.16 -26.56 -1.20
CA GLU A 183 -3.86 -27.22 -1.14
C GLU A 183 -2.83 -26.12 -0.82
N VAL A 184 -2.27 -26.19 0.38
CA VAL A 184 -1.07 -25.42 0.73
C VAL A 184 0.01 -25.91 -0.24
N ILE A 185 0.20 -25.18 -1.34
CA ILE A 185 1.36 -25.42 -2.19
C ILE A 185 2.56 -25.02 -1.36
N ASP A 186 3.24 -26.02 -0.85
CA ASP A 186 4.51 -25.92 -0.14
C ASP A 186 5.58 -25.46 -1.16
N SER A 187 5.54 -24.18 -1.52
CA SER A 187 6.45 -23.56 -2.52
C SER A 187 7.84 -23.20 -1.95
N TRP A 188 8.09 -23.59 -0.69
CA TRP A 188 9.42 -23.47 -0.08
C TRP A 188 10.14 -24.83 -0.12
N GLY A 189 10.50 -25.25 -1.34
CA GLY A 189 11.43 -26.36 -1.53
C GLY A 189 12.81 -26.00 -1.00
N VAL A 190 13.02 -26.13 0.29
CA VAL A 190 14.37 -26.20 0.86
C VAL A 190 14.82 -27.63 0.71
N ARG A 191 15.75 -27.89 -0.22
CA ARG A 191 16.64 -29.05 -0.21
C ARG A 191 17.90 -28.68 0.49
#